data_accabbdbfb1a50e16f510d16150fa8aa
#
_entry.id   accabbdbfb1a50e16f510d16150fa8aa
#
_cell.length_a   1.000
_cell.length_b   1.000
_cell.length_c   1.000
_cell.angle_alpha   90.00
_cell.angle_beta   90.00
_cell.angle_gamma   90.00
#
_symmetry.space_group_name_H-M   'P 1'
#
loop_
_entity.id
_entity.type
_entity.pdbx_description
1 polymer ?
#
loop_
_entity_poly.entity_id
_entity_poly.type
_entity_poly.pdbx_seq_one_letter_code
_entity_poly.pdbx_strand_id
1 'polypeptide(L)'
;MAAKIDALEQNHTWSVVPLPPNKRVVGYKWLFRIKYKANGSIERYKARLVAKGYTQQEGSDYIETFSPVAKMVTIKLFLALAAVQGWVLYQLDVNNAFLNGDLHEEVYMSLPPGLHSKEELDSKRESKGGLVYKLHKSLYGLKQVSRQWFSNTLL
;
A
#
# COMPACT_ATOMS: atom_id res chain seq x y z
N MET A 1 -6.60 14.19 -5.12
CA MET A 1 -5.80 13.84 -3.93
C MET A 1 -6.71 13.52 -2.76
N ALA A 2 -7.60 14.41 -2.36
CA ALA A 2 -8.56 14.22 -1.27
C ALA A 2 -9.31 12.88 -1.36
N ALA A 3 -10.03 12.60 -2.43
CA ALA A 3 -10.77 11.35 -2.58
C ALA A 3 -9.95 10.05 -2.40
N LYS A 4 -8.61 10.10 -2.63
CA LYS A 4 -7.76 8.93 -2.38
C LYS A 4 -7.39 8.81 -0.90
N ILE A 5 -7.28 9.92 -0.22
CA ILE A 5 -7.03 9.98 1.22
C ILE A 5 -8.27 9.49 1.96
N ASP A 6 -9.45 10.05 1.63
CA ASP A 6 -10.72 9.64 2.21
C ASP A 6 -10.94 8.12 2.07
N ALA A 7 -10.60 7.56 0.91
CA ALA A 7 -10.68 6.11 0.69
C ALA A 7 -9.69 5.30 1.56
N LEU A 8 -8.52 5.84 1.87
CA LEU A 8 -7.55 5.18 2.77
C LEU A 8 -7.99 5.28 4.23
N GLU A 9 -8.61 6.37 4.63
CA GLU A 9 -9.18 6.57 5.96
C GLU A 9 -10.41 5.69 6.19
N GLN A 10 -11.34 5.65 5.25
CA GLN A 10 -12.50 4.75 5.28
C GLN A 10 -12.08 3.27 5.36
N ASN A 11 -10.95 2.92 4.74
CA ASN A 11 -10.37 1.58 4.81
C ASN A 11 -9.61 1.31 6.12
N HIS A 12 -9.60 2.26 7.06
CA HIS A 12 -8.84 2.17 8.32
C HIS A 12 -7.36 1.81 8.10
N THR A 13 -6.75 2.40 7.07
CA THR A 13 -5.37 2.08 6.67
C THR A 13 -4.36 2.46 7.75
N TRP A 14 -4.66 3.48 8.57
CA TRP A 14 -3.80 4.00 9.62
C TRP A 14 -4.57 4.61 10.79
N SER A 15 -3.86 4.86 11.89
CA SER A 15 -4.27 5.73 12.98
C SER A 15 -3.19 6.76 13.29
N VAL A 16 -3.60 7.94 13.78
CA VAL A 16 -2.66 8.99 14.23
C VAL A 16 -2.26 8.72 15.67
N VAL A 17 -0.98 8.54 15.89
CA VAL A 17 -0.40 8.24 17.20
C VAL A 17 0.86 9.05 17.45
N PRO A 18 1.25 9.30 18.71
CA PRO A 18 2.60 9.76 19.03
C PRO A 18 3.63 8.71 18.62
N LEU A 19 4.78 9.15 18.11
CA LEU A 19 5.86 8.21 17.77
C LEU A 19 6.38 7.53 19.05
N PRO A 20 6.32 6.20 19.15
CA PRO A 20 6.89 5.50 20.29
C PRO A 20 8.43 5.65 20.34
N PRO A 21 9.03 5.58 21.54
CA PRO A 21 10.49 5.63 21.67
C PRO A 21 11.14 4.47 20.90
N ASN A 22 12.31 4.73 20.31
CA ASN A 22 13.09 3.76 19.54
C ASN A 22 12.44 3.24 18.25
N LYS A 23 11.33 3.84 17.79
CA LYS A 23 10.73 3.53 16.48
C LYS A 23 11.18 4.56 15.44
N ARG A 24 11.31 4.09 14.19
CA ARG A 24 11.68 4.91 13.05
C ARG A 24 10.47 5.25 12.21
N VAL A 25 10.53 6.41 11.57
CA VAL A 25 9.45 6.88 10.69
C VAL A 25 9.83 6.61 9.25
N VAL A 26 8.99 5.86 8.55
CA VAL A 26 9.09 5.66 7.11
C VAL A 26 8.51 6.89 6.40
N GLY A 27 9.26 7.45 5.47
CA GLY A 27 8.76 8.56 4.65
C GLY A 27 7.74 8.08 3.61
N TYR A 28 7.11 9.02 2.95
CA TYR A 28 6.18 8.73 1.85
C TYR A 28 6.50 9.61 0.64
N LYS A 29 5.86 9.29 -0.49
CA LYS A 29 5.80 10.13 -1.69
C LYS A 29 4.47 9.95 -2.41
N TRP A 30 4.01 11.01 -3.09
CA TRP A 30 2.91 10.92 -4.03
C TRP A 30 3.43 10.63 -5.43
N LEU A 31 2.84 9.64 -6.09
CA LEU A 31 3.06 9.37 -7.50
C LEU A 31 1.80 9.77 -8.27
N PHE A 32 1.97 10.72 -9.17
CA PHE A 32 0.91 11.19 -10.06
C PHE A 32 1.10 10.61 -11.46
N ARG A 33 0.02 10.16 -12.07
CA ARG A 33 0.01 9.68 -13.45
C ARG A 33 -1.25 10.13 -14.15
N ILE A 34 -1.10 10.60 -15.38
CA ILE A 34 -2.21 10.88 -16.29
C ILE A 34 -2.50 9.60 -17.08
N LYS A 35 -3.75 9.20 -17.14
CA LYS A 35 -4.24 8.14 -18.01
C LYS A 35 -4.88 8.75 -19.22
N TYR A 36 -4.58 8.18 -20.39
CA TYR A 36 -5.11 8.61 -21.68
C TYR A 36 -6.02 7.54 -22.25
N LYS A 37 -7.07 7.96 -22.95
CA LYS A 37 -7.89 7.09 -23.80
C LYS A 37 -7.12 6.73 -25.07
N ALA A 38 -7.63 5.75 -25.82
CA ALA A 38 -7.02 5.34 -27.09
C ALA A 38 -6.92 6.48 -28.13
N ASN A 39 -7.83 7.45 -28.06
CA ASN A 39 -7.83 8.64 -28.93
C ASN A 39 -6.87 9.76 -28.47
N GLY A 40 -6.04 9.52 -27.45
CA GLY A 40 -5.09 10.50 -26.91
C GLY A 40 -5.66 11.53 -25.93
N SER A 41 -6.97 11.58 -25.72
CA SER A 41 -7.57 12.47 -24.71
C SER A 41 -7.32 11.97 -23.30
N ILE A 42 -7.31 12.89 -22.32
CA ILE A 42 -7.14 12.53 -20.91
C ILE A 42 -8.37 11.74 -20.44
N GLU A 43 -8.15 10.54 -19.94
CA GLU A 43 -9.18 9.73 -19.32
C GLU A 43 -9.37 10.13 -17.84
N ARG A 44 -8.26 10.13 -17.08
CA ARG A 44 -8.28 10.44 -15.64
C ARG A 44 -6.89 10.73 -15.08
N TYR A 45 -6.86 11.46 -14.00
CA TYR A 45 -5.67 11.62 -13.16
C TYR A 45 -5.64 10.53 -12.09
N LYS A 46 -4.49 9.89 -11.93
CA LYS A 46 -4.28 8.85 -10.91
C LYS A 46 -3.21 9.29 -9.92
N ALA A 47 -3.55 9.31 -8.64
CA ALA A 47 -2.62 9.55 -7.54
C ALA A 47 -2.44 8.27 -6.71
N ARG A 48 -1.21 7.97 -6.31
CA ARG A 48 -0.88 6.90 -5.37
C ARG A 48 0.00 7.44 -4.27
N LEU A 49 -0.38 7.14 -3.03
CA LEU A 49 0.50 7.31 -1.88
C LEU A 49 1.40 6.08 -1.80
N VAL A 50 2.70 6.31 -1.71
CA VAL A 50 3.72 5.26 -1.71
C VAL A 50 4.66 5.48 -0.55
N ALA A 51 4.81 4.50 0.33
CA ALA A 51 5.79 4.51 1.41
C ALA A 51 7.21 4.38 0.85
N LYS A 52 8.18 5.04 1.49
CA LYS A 52 9.59 4.94 1.14
C LYS A 52 10.21 3.70 1.79
N GLY A 53 9.70 2.50 1.47
CA GLY A 53 10.11 1.23 2.08
C GLY A 53 11.60 0.89 1.96
N TYR A 54 12.33 1.56 1.07
CA TYR A 54 13.78 1.42 0.99
C TYR A 54 14.53 1.89 2.25
N THR A 55 13.87 2.66 3.12
CA THR A 55 14.40 3.08 4.42
C THR A 55 14.11 2.08 5.52
N GLN A 56 13.27 1.07 5.28
CA GLN A 56 12.93 0.04 6.27
C GLN A 56 14.12 -0.86 6.58
N GLN A 57 14.23 -1.26 7.84
CA GLN A 57 15.27 -2.17 8.34
C GLN A 57 14.67 -3.53 8.66
N GLU A 58 15.37 -4.58 8.23
CA GLU A 58 15.06 -5.96 8.57
C GLU A 58 15.21 -6.20 10.07
N GLY A 59 14.33 -7.02 10.63
CA GLY A 59 14.27 -7.31 12.06
C GLY A 59 13.60 -6.24 12.91
N SER A 60 13.35 -5.03 12.38
CA SER A 60 12.67 -3.94 13.09
C SER A 60 11.36 -3.54 12.43
N ASP A 61 11.40 -3.23 11.13
CA ASP A 61 10.24 -2.72 10.37
C ASP A 61 9.56 -3.84 9.55
N TYR A 62 10.25 -4.92 9.30
CA TYR A 62 9.74 -6.13 8.67
C TYR A 62 10.63 -7.32 9.04
N ILE A 63 10.04 -8.52 9.05
CA ILE A 63 10.77 -9.77 9.35
C ILE A 63 11.10 -10.48 8.04
N GLU A 64 10.14 -10.57 7.13
CA GLU A 64 10.26 -11.32 5.90
C GLU A 64 9.52 -10.62 4.75
N THR A 65 10.07 -10.75 3.54
CA THR A 65 9.50 -10.15 2.33
C THR A 65 9.19 -11.18 1.25
N PHE A 66 9.55 -12.46 1.47
CA PHE A 66 9.33 -13.50 0.48
C PHE A 66 7.86 -13.66 0.16
N SER A 67 7.56 -13.72 -1.13
CA SER A 67 6.24 -13.98 -1.68
C SER A 67 6.41 -14.85 -2.91
N PRO A 68 5.60 -15.91 -3.06
CA PRO A 68 5.60 -16.68 -4.28
C PRO A 68 5.26 -15.81 -5.49
N VAL A 69 6.05 -15.96 -6.55
CA VAL A 69 5.83 -15.26 -7.81
C VAL A 69 5.68 -16.29 -8.93
N ALA A 70 4.55 -16.22 -9.64
CA ALA A 70 4.32 -17.10 -10.78
C ALA A 70 5.33 -16.78 -11.90
N LYS A 71 6.10 -17.79 -12.30
CA LYS A 71 7.05 -17.64 -13.42
C LYS A 71 6.26 -17.50 -14.72
N MET A 72 6.70 -16.61 -15.59
CA MET A 72 6.06 -16.37 -16.90
C MET A 72 5.95 -17.64 -17.75
N VAL A 73 6.93 -18.54 -17.64
CA VAL A 73 6.90 -19.86 -18.34
C VAL A 73 5.73 -20.70 -17.84
N THR A 74 5.49 -20.76 -16.52
CA THR A 74 4.38 -21.50 -15.94
C THR A 74 3.04 -20.93 -16.41
N ILE A 75 2.89 -19.60 -16.42
CA ILE A 75 1.68 -18.94 -16.93
C ILE A 75 1.43 -19.29 -18.38
N LYS A 76 2.45 -19.20 -19.25
CA LYS A 76 2.34 -19.58 -20.66
C LYS A 76 1.96 -21.03 -20.86
N LEU A 77 2.53 -21.95 -20.06
CA LEU A 77 2.18 -23.36 -20.12
C LEU A 77 0.71 -23.61 -19.76
N PHE A 78 0.21 -23.00 -18.67
CA PHE A 78 -1.19 -23.10 -18.29
C PHE A 78 -2.13 -22.52 -19.34
N LEU A 79 -1.78 -21.38 -19.94
CA LEU A 79 -2.58 -20.78 -21.01
C LEU A 79 -2.62 -21.67 -22.26
N ALA A 80 -1.49 -22.29 -22.65
CA ALA A 80 -1.45 -23.23 -23.75
C ALA A 80 -2.30 -24.49 -23.46
N LEU A 81 -2.19 -25.04 -22.28
CA LEU A 81 -3.01 -26.19 -21.86
C LEU A 81 -4.50 -25.84 -21.85
N ALA A 82 -4.87 -24.69 -21.32
CA ALA A 82 -6.23 -24.20 -21.30
C ALA A 82 -6.82 -24.07 -22.72
N ALA A 83 -6.01 -23.55 -23.66
CA ALA A 83 -6.40 -23.42 -25.06
C ALA A 83 -6.63 -24.80 -25.72
N VAL A 84 -5.74 -25.77 -25.48
CA VAL A 84 -5.87 -27.14 -26.02
C VAL A 84 -7.10 -27.87 -25.42
N GLN A 85 -7.35 -27.66 -24.14
CA GLN A 85 -8.46 -28.32 -23.42
C GLN A 85 -9.79 -27.56 -23.55
N GLY A 86 -9.82 -26.41 -24.20
CA GLY A 86 -11.02 -25.58 -24.34
C GLY A 86 -11.53 -24.99 -23.01
N TRP A 87 -10.64 -24.76 -22.03
CA TRP A 87 -11.03 -24.17 -20.74
C TRP A 87 -11.45 -22.72 -20.92
N VAL A 88 -12.48 -22.32 -20.18
CA VAL A 88 -12.88 -20.91 -20.11
C VAL A 88 -11.91 -20.16 -19.20
N LEU A 89 -11.41 -19.01 -19.69
CA LEU A 89 -10.50 -18.16 -18.95
C LEU A 89 -11.23 -16.88 -18.54
N TYR A 90 -11.06 -16.50 -17.27
CA TYR A 90 -11.57 -15.24 -16.73
C TYR A 90 -10.41 -14.37 -16.25
N GLN A 91 -10.48 -13.09 -16.56
CA GLN A 91 -9.56 -12.11 -16.03
C GLN A 91 -10.19 -11.40 -14.84
N LEU A 92 -9.51 -11.43 -13.68
CA LEU A 92 -9.92 -10.71 -12.48
C LEU A 92 -8.87 -9.63 -12.19
N ASP A 93 -9.35 -8.41 -11.92
CA ASP A 93 -8.50 -7.31 -11.42
C ASP A 93 -8.98 -6.90 -10.02
N VAL A 94 -8.11 -7.01 -9.03
CA VAL A 94 -8.42 -6.63 -7.66
C VAL A 94 -8.03 -5.18 -7.44
N ASN A 95 -9.05 -4.33 -7.28
CA ASN A 95 -8.83 -2.93 -6.98
C ASN A 95 -8.09 -2.73 -5.66
N ASN A 96 -6.98 -1.98 -5.70
CA ASN A 96 -6.18 -1.68 -4.51
C ASN A 96 -5.70 -2.93 -3.74
N ALA A 97 -5.41 -4.02 -4.44
CA ALA A 97 -5.04 -5.30 -3.87
C ALA A 97 -4.11 -5.20 -2.64
N PHE A 98 -3.02 -4.46 -2.74
CA PHE A 98 -2.07 -4.30 -1.65
C PHE A 98 -2.59 -3.50 -0.45
N LEU A 99 -3.64 -2.69 -0.62
CA LEU A 99 -4.23 -1.92 0.46
C LEU A 99 -5.23 -2.72 1.31
N ASN A 100 -5.54 -3.93 0.91
CA ASN A 100 -6.43 -4.83 1.64
C ASN A 100 -5.67 -5.78 2.58
N GLY A 101 -4.33 -5.85 2.44
CA GLY A 101 -3.49 -6.69 3.30
C GLY A 101 -3.32 -6.09 4.69
N ASP A 102 -3.65 -6.83 5.73
CA ASP A 102 -3.39 -6.42 7.10
C ASP A 102 -1.88 -6.42 7.36
N LEU A 103 -1.40 -5.41 8.08
CA LEU A 103 0.00 -5.25 8.41
C LEU A 103 0.21 -5.69 9.87
N HIS A 104 0.92 -6.79 10.05
CA HIS A 104 1.18 -7.34 11.39
C HIS A 104 2.36 -6.65 12.07
N GLU A 105 3.30 -6.14 11.28
CA GLU A 105 4.46 -5.41 11.78
C GLU A 105 4.13 -3.96 12.12
N GLU A 106 4.75 -3.44 13.16
CA GLU A 106 4.58 -2.05 13.56
C GLU A 106 5.36 -1.10 12.65
N VAL A 107 4.69 -0.51 11.69
CA VAL A 107 5.27 0.48 10.77
C VAL A 107 4.67 1.85 11.03
N TYR A 108 5.53 2.84 11.22
CA TYR A 108 5.17 4.23 11.45
C TYR A 108 5.57 5.07 10.24
N MET A 109 4.64 5.87 9.72
CA MET A 109 4.85 6.71 8.54
C MET A 109 4.64 8.18 8.88
N SER A 110 5.43 9.06 8.26
CA SER A 110 5.27 10.50 8.42
C SER A 110 3.92 10.98 7.86
N LEU A 111 3.32 11.99 8.52
CA LEU A 111 2.05 12.56 8.08
C LEU A 111 2.24 13.34 6.77
N PRO A 112 1.45 13.06 5.72
CA PRO A 112 1.41 13.91 4.55
C PRO A 112 0.82 15.28 4.88
N PRO A 113 1.38 16.39 4.36
CA PRO A 113 0.85 17.72 4.60
C PRO A 113 -0.56 17.86 4.04
N GLY A 114 -1.41 18.60 4.76
CA GLY A 114 -2.79 18.94 4.35
C GLY A 114 -3.84 17.86 4.60
N LEU A 115 -3.53 16.83 5.39
CA LEU A 115 -4.46 15.75 5.71
C LEU A 115 -5.29 15.99 6.98
N HIS A 116 -4.77 16.72 7.93
CA HIS A 116 -5.48 17.04 9.18
C HIS A 116 -5.58 18.54 9.35
N SER A 117 -6.68 19.00 9.96
CA SER A 117 -6.79 20.38 10.39
C SER A 117 -5.69 20.68 11.42
N LYS A 118 -5.21 21.92 11.46
CA LYS A 118 -4.24 22.34 12.48
C LYS A 118 -4.74 22.04 13.89
N GLU A 119 -6.04 22.15 14.11
CA GLU A 119 -6.71 21.93 15.38
C GLU A 119 -6.67 20.47 15.86
N GLU A 120 -6.80 19.50 14.93
CA GLU A 120 -6.66 18.07 15.26
C GLU A 120 -5.21 17.68 15.55
N LEU A 121 -4.26 18.33 14.90
CA LEU A 121 -2.83 18.14 15.14
C LEU A 121 -2.41 18.78 16.46
N ASP A 122 -2.94 19.94 16.81
CA ASP A 122 -2.59 20.67 18.03
C ASP A 122 -3.14 20.01 19.28
N SER A 123 -4.36 19.44 19.24
CA SER A 123 -4.93 18.68 20.35
C SER A 123 -4.16 17.41 20.74
N LYS A 124 -3.35 16.86 19.81
CA LYS A 124 -2.53 15.64 20.02
C LYS A 124 -1.04 15.92 20.17
N ARG A 125 -0.63 17.20 20.13
CA ARG A 125 0.79 17.61 20.17
C ARG A 125 1.44 17.62 21.56
N GLU A 126 0.71 17.38 22.63
CA GLU A 126 1.26 17.39 24.01
C GLU A 126 2.30 16.28 24.28
N SER A 127 2.49 15.35 23.35
CA SER A 127 3.50 14.29 23.47
C SER A 127 4.84 14.72 22.88
N LYS A 128 5.93 14.50 23.60
CA LYS A 128 7.32 14.83 23.23
C LYS A 128 7.85 14.18 21.93
N GLY A 129 7.10 13.25 21.32
CA GLY A 129 7.40 12.66 20.02
C GLY A 129 6.38 13.15 19.00
N GLY A 130 6.81 13.69 17.86
CA GLY A 130 5.91 14.16 16.80
C GLY A 130 4.83 13.13 16.43
N LEU A 131 3.69 13.60 15.89
CA LEU A 131 2.61 12.72 15.45
C LEU A 131 2.99 11.98 14.17
N VAL A 132 2.61 10.71 14.09
CA VAL A 132 2.86 9.82 12.95
C VAL A 132 1.64 8.97 12.65
N TYR A 133 1.58 8.39 11.46
CA TYR A 133 0.64 7.34 11.13
C TYR A 133 1.20 5.98 11.55
N LYS A 134 0.51 5.28 12.45
CA LYS A 134 0.68 3.84 12.63
C LYS A 134 -0.14 3.14 11.55
N LEU A 135 0.54 2.40 10.67
CA LEU A 135 -0.11 1.66 9.59
C LEU A 135 -0.75 0.39 10.13
N HIS A 136 -2.01 0.16 9.75
CA HIS A 136 -2.75 -1.08 10.04
C HIS A 136 -2.87 -1.96 8.80
N LYS A 137 -2.81 -1.34 7.62
CA LYS A 137 -2.85 -2.03 6.34
C LYS A 137 -1.64 -1.69 5.49
N SER A 138 -1.31 -2.61 4.60
CA SER A 138 -0.19 -2.46 3.70
C SER A 138 -0.36 -1.27 2.76
N LEU A 139 0.72 -0.55 2.50
CA LEU A 139 0.80 0.52 1.51
C LEU A 139 1.79 0.15 0.42
N TYR A 140 1.53 0.68 -0.78
CA TYR A 140 2.51 0.58 -1.86
C TYR A 140 3.89 1.06 -1.41
N GLY A 141 4.92 0.31 -1.79
CA GLY A 141 6.31 0.66 -1.53
C GLY A 141 6.90 0.08 -0.24
N LEU A 142 6.10 -0.49 0.65
CA LEU A 142 6.63 -1.29 1.77
C LEU A 142 7.28 -2.57 1.24
N LYS A 143 8.35 -3.04 1.89
CA LYS A 143 9.09 -4.24 1.46
C LYS A 143 8.25 -5.51 1.59
N GLN A 144 7.44 -5.63 2.64
CA GLN A 144 6.60 -6.80 2.92
C GLN A 144 5.24 -6.82 2.19
N VAL A 145 4.94 -5.82 1.37
CA VAL A 145 3.60 -5.67 0.76
C VAL A 145 3.15 -6.86 -0.07
N SER A 146 4.06 -7.46 -0.85
CA SER A 146 3.74 -8.62 -1.69
C SER A 146 3.45 -9.86 -0.85
N ARG A 147 4.19 -10.08 0.24
CA ARG A 147 3.95 -11.16 1.19
C ARG A 147 2.60 -11.03 1.87
N GLN A 148 2.27 -9.83 2.37
CA GLN A 148 0.98 -9.56 3.04
C GLN A 148 -0.21 -9.79 2.08
N TRP A 149 -0.09 -9.33 0.83
CA TRP A 149 -1.09 -9.60 -0.19
C TRP A 149 -1.28 -11.10 -0.43
N PHE A 150 -0.19 -11.84 -0.60
CA PHE A 150 -0.24 -13.28 -0.83
C PHE A 150 -0.89 -14.03 0.34
N SER A 151 -0.52 -13.71 1.57
CA SER A 151 -1.08 -14.34 2.77
C SER A 151 -2.60 -14.11 2.90
N ASN A 152 -3.09 -12.92 2.55
CA ASN A 152 -4.52 -12.61 2.62
C ASN A 152 -5.34 -13.15 1.43
N THR A 153 -4.70 -13.57 0.34
CA THR A 153 -5.40 -14.09 -0.84
C THR A 153 -5.62 -15.60 -0.75
N LEU A 154 -4.87 -16.30 0.09
CA LEU A 154 -4.95 -17.76 0.28
C LEU A 154 -5.95 -18.18 1.36
N LEU A 155 -6.56 -17.25 2.07
CA LEU A 155 -7.64 -17.47 3.04
C LEU A 155 -9.01 -17.17 2.43
#